data_638a906eabb577699197b92602f7a4b5
#
_entry.id   638a906eabb577699197b92602f7a4b5
#
_cell.length_a   1.000
_cell.length_b   1.000
_cell.length_c   1.000
_cell.angle_alpha   90.00
_cell.angle_beta   90.00
_cell.angle_gamma   90.00
#
_symmetry.space_group_name_H-M   'P 1'
#
loop_
_entity.id
_entity.type
_entity.pdbx_description
1 polymer ?
#
loop_
_entity_poly.entity_id
_entity_poly.type
_entity_poly.pdbx_seq_one_letter_code
_entity_poly.pdbx_strand_id
1 'polypeptide(L)'
;IGEDSRIWHWAHVCGSACIGKNVSLGQNVFVGNKVVIGDDCKIQNNVSIYDNVTLEEGVFCGPSMVFTNVLNPRALIERKNEYRNTLVKKGATLGANCTIVCGATVGEYAFIGAGAVVNKDVPAYALVVGVPARQIGWMSEYGEQLDLPLHGESEATCPHTGARYALNGASVIRLSA
;
A
#
# COMPACT_ATOMS: atom_id res chain seq x y z
N ILE A 1 -6.43 -16.51 10.36
CA ILE A 1 -7.38 -15.44 10.00
C ILE A 1 -7.99 -14.94 11.30
N GLY A 2 -7.90 -13.62 11.52
CA GLY A 2 -8.42 -12.97 12.74
C GLY A 2 -9.93 -12.82 12.75
N GLU A 3 -10.46 -12.47 13.93
CA GLU A 3 -11.90 -12.29 14.19
C GLU A 3 -12.50 -11.22 13.29
N ASP A 4 -13.79 -11.31 13.00
CA ASP A 4 -14.60 -10.38 12.22
C ASP A 4 -14.14 -10.15 10.76
N SER A 5 -13.16 -10.95 10.29
CA SER A 5 -12.69 -10.86 8.92
C SER A 5 -13.70 -11.50 7.94
N ARG A 6 -13.87 -10.85 6.78
CA ARG A 6 -14.82 -11.25 5.74
C ARG A 6 -14.08 -11.64 4.48
N ILE A 7 -14.32 -12.86 4.00
CA ILE A 7 -13.71 -13.39 2.78
C ILE A 7 -14.82 -13.66 1.78
N TRP A 8 -14.78 -12.95 0.64
CA TRP A 8 -15.79 -13.06 -0.40
C TRP A 8 -15.51 -14.23 -1.36
N HIS A 9 -16.43 -14.49 -2.26
CA HIS A 9 -16.41 -15.63 -3.17
C HIS A 9 -15.12 -15.70 -3.99
N TRP A 10 -14.63 -16.92 -4.21
CA TRP A 10 -13.46 -17.26 -5.03
C TRP A 10 -12.14 -16.67 -4.55
N ALA A 11 -12.07 -16.17 -3.33
CA ALA A 11 -10.80 -15.80 -2.74
C ALA A 11 -9.97 -17.06 -2.44
N HIS A 12 -8.66 -17.01 -2.74
CA HIS A 12 -7.71 -18.06 -2.42
C HIS A 12 -6.70 -17.55 -1.39
N VAL A 13 -6.57 -18.26 -0.27
CA VAL A 13 -5.61 -17.93 0.79
C VAL A 13 -4.68 -19.11 0.99
N CYS A 14 -3.38 -18.93 0.75
CA CYS A 14 -2.36 -19.96 0.98
C CYS A 14 -2.17 -20.25 2.47
N GLY A 15 -1.78 -21.48 2.80
CA GLY A 15 -1.77 -21.99 4.17
C GLY A 15 -0.81 -21.30 5.14
N SER A 16 0.23 -20.62 4.67
CA SER A 16 1.19 -19.88 5.51
C SER A 16 0.93 -18.37 5.58
N ALA A 17 -0.19 -17.88 5.01
CA ALA A 17 -0.60 -16.49 5.14
C ALA A 17 -1.16 -16.20 6.56
N CYS A 18 -0.83 -15.04 7.10
CA CYS A 18 -1.38 -14.51 8.34
C CYS A 18 -2.30 -13.32 8.04
N ILE A 19 -3.55 -13.41 8.46
CA ILE A 19 -4.55 -12.35 8.25
C ILE A 19 -5.04 -11.88 9.61
N GLY A 20 -4.98 -10.59 9.84
CA GLY A 20 -5.41 -9.94 11.08
C GLY A 20 -6.93 -9.92 11.27
N LYS A 21 -7.38 -9.07 12.20
CA LYS A 21 -8.80 -8.89 12.57
C LYS A 21 -9.46 -7.88 11.66
N ASN A 22 -10.80 -8.01 11.49
CA ASN A 22 -11.64 -7.08 10.74
C ASN A 22 -11.14 -6.80 9.31
N VAL A 23 -10.47 -7.79 8.69
CA VAL A 23 -9.97 -7.69 7.31
C VAL A 23 -11.08 -8.04 6.33
N SER A 24 -11.19 -7.28 5.24
CA SER A 24 -12.11 -7.61 4.14
C SER A 24 -11.31 -8.01 2.90
N LEU A 25 -11.48 -9.26 2.44
CA LEU A 25 -10.95 -9.74 1.16
C LEU A 25 -12.09 -9.81 0.15
N GLY A 26 -12.03 -8.99 -0.89
CA GLY A 26 -13.02 -8.95 -1.97
C GLY A 26 -13.04 -10.23 -2.81
N GLN A 27 -13.93 -10.29 -3.78
CA GLN A 27 -14.05 -11.43 -4.69
C GLN A 27 -12.76 -11.63 -5.50
N ASN A 28 -12.40 -12.92 -5.70
CA ASN A 28 -11.27 -13.31 -6.54
C ASN A 28 -9.92 -12.72 -6.07
N VAL A 29 -9.75 -12.52 -4.76
CA VAL A 29 -8.48 -12.12 -4.16
C VAL A 29 -7.58 -13.34 -4.01
N PHE A 30 -6.32 -13.21 -4.42
CA PHE A 30 -5.27 -14.20 -4.18
C PHE A 30 -4.33 -13.71 -3.09
N VAL A 31 -4.11 -14.54 -2.06
CA VAL A 31 -3.14 -14.28 -0.97
C VAL A 31 -2.12 -15.41 -0.95
N GLY A 32 -0.88 -15.09 -1.30
CA GLY A 32 0.24 -16.02 -1.39
C GLY A 32 0.80 -16.48 -0.04
N ASN A 33 1.84 -17.31 -0.10
CA ASN A 33 2.52 -17.78 1.10
C ASN A 33 3.34 -16.67 1.77
N LYS A 34 3.49 -16.76 3.10
CA LYS A 34 4.26 -15.79 3.91
C LYS A 34 3.77 -14.34 3.75
N VAL A 35 2.53 -14.17 3.29
CA VAL A 35 1.87 -12.86 3.30
C VAL A 35 1.38 -12.57 4.71
N VAL A 36 1.59 -11.33 5.15
CA VAL A 36 1.04 -10.82 6.41
C VAL A 36 0.12 -9.65 6.10
N ILE A 37 -1.12 -9.73 6.55
CA ILE A 37 -2.11 -8.65 6.43
C ILE A 37 -2.51 -8.24 7.84
N GLY A 38 -2.22 -6.99 8.20
CA GLY A 38 -2.56 -6.38 9.48
C GLY A 38 -4.07 -6.20 9.66
N ASP A 39 -4.45 -5.74 10.84
CA ASP A 39 -5.85 -5.50 11.19
C ASP A 39 -6.48 -4.41 10.32
N ASP A 40 -7.80 -4.41 10.20
CA ASP A 40 -8.60 -3.38 9.52
C ASP A 40 -8.29 -3.15 8.03
N CYS A 41 -7.52 -4.03 7.38
CA CYS A 41 -7.20 -3.91 5.97
C CYS A 41 -8.41 -4.18 5.07
N LYS A 42 -8.51 -3.43 3.98
CA LYS A 42 -9.55 -3.60 2.95
C LYS A 42 -8.91 -3.92 1.61
N ILE A 43 -9.07 -5.15 1.17
CA ILE A 43 -8.54 -5.65 -0.10
C ILE A 43 -9.73 -5.79 -1.06
N GLN A 44 -9.73 -5.00 -2.10
CA GLN A 44 -10.83 -5.00 -3.07
C GLN A 44 -10.76 -6.19 -4.04
N ASN A 45 -11.76 -6.32 -4.91
CA ASN A 45 -11.88 -7.43 -5.85
C ASN A 45 -10.67 -7.55 -6.79
N ASN A 46 -10.34 -8.79 -7.19
CA ASN A 46 -9.31 -9.12 -8.18
C ASN A 46 -7.89 -8.66 -7.80
N VAL A 47 -7.59 -8.53 -6.51
CA VAL A 47 -6.25 -8.19 -6.04
C VAL A 47 -5.41 -9.45 -5.89
N SER A 48 -4.17 -9.41 -6.39
CA SER A 48 -3.18 -10.48 -6.19
C SER A 48 -2.09 -10.01 -5.25
N ILE A 49 -2.02 -10.61 -4.06
CA ILE A 49 -0.98 -10.37 -3.06
C ILE A 49 -0.05 -11.58 -3.09
N TYR A 50 1.06 -11.47 -3.80
CA TYR A 50 2.03 -12.54 -3.93
C TYR A 50 2.90 -12.70 -2.68
N ASP A 51 3.68 -13.77 -2.66
CA ASP A 51 4.52 -14.17 -1.52
C ASP A 51 5.42 -13.04 -1.01
N ASN A 52 5.64 -13.01 0.30
CA ASN A 52 6.52 -12.07 1.01
C ASN A 52 6.04 -10.60 1.01
N VAL A 53 4.76 -10.35 0.79
CA VAL A 53 4.15 -9.03 0.99
C VAL A 53 3.67 -8.90 2.44
N THR A 54 3.98 -7.77 3.07
CA THR A 54 3.45 -7.37 4.37
C THR A 54 2.64 -6.10 4.21
N LEU A 55 1.38 -6.14 4.62
CA LEU A 55 0.50 -4.98 4.78
C LEU A 55 0.34 -4.74 6.28
N GLU A 56 0.69 -3.54 6.75
CA GLU A 56 0.40 -3.13 8.12
C GLU A 56 -1.09 -2.80 8.29
N GLU A 57 -1.51 -2.35 9.47
CA GLU A 57 -2.92 -2.09 9.78
C GLU A 57 -3.54 -1.00 8.90
N GLY A 58 -4.82 -1.12 8.59
CA GLY A 58 -5.60 -0.10 7.91
C GLY A 58 -5.22 0.15 6.45
N VAL A 59 -4.45 -0.73 5.81
CA VAL A 59 -4.10 -0.59 4.39
C VAL A 59 -5.31 -0.83 3.50
N PHE A 60 -5.49 0.04 2.50
CA PHE A 60 -6.47 -0.13 1.45
C PHE A 60 -5.81 -0.55 0.13
N CYS A 61 -6.25 -1.68 -0.43
CA CYS A 61 -5.87 -2.14 -1.76
C CYS A 61 -7.05 -1.98 -2.72
N GLY A 62 -6.93 -1.07 -3.68
CA GLY A 62 -7.94 -0.81 -4.70
C GLY A 62 -8.16 -1.99 -5.66
N PRO A 63 -9.30 -2.04 -6.36
CA PRO A 63 -9.62 -3.19 -7.21
C PRO A 63 -8.60 -3.39 -8.32
N SER A 64 -8.29 -4.66 -8.57
CA SER A 64 -7.37 -5.11 -9.63
C SER A 64 -5.93 -4.58 -9.52
N MET A 65 -5.53 -4.04 -8.36
CA MET A 65 -4.12 -3.74 -8.13
C MET A 65 -3.33 -5.04 -7.96
N VAL A 66 -2.03 -5.00 -8.19
CA VAL A 66 -1.16 -6.17 -8.13
C VAL A 66 0.19 -5.88 -7.52
N PHE A 67 0.70 -6.86 -6.74
CA PHE A 67 2.09 -6.91 -6.33
C PHE A 67 2.87 -7.85 -7.25
N THR A 68 4.14 -7.57 -7.48
CA THR A 68 5.07 -8.55 -8.06
C THR A 68 5.91 -9.20 -6.95
N ASN A 69 6.62 -10.29 -7.24
CA ASN A 69 7.48 -10.95 -6.24
C ASN A 69 8.92 -11.16 -6.73
N VAL A 70 9.17 -11.06 -8.04
CA VAL A 70 10.49 -11.16 -8.66
C VAL A 70 10.65 -10.10 -9.74
N LEU A 71 11.86 -9.55 -9.90
CA LEU A 71 12.09 -8.41 -10.82
C LEU A 71 12.18 -8.84 -12.29
N ASN A 72 12.75 -10.00 -12.56
CA ASN A 72 13.15 -10.42 -13.90
C ASN A 72 12.74 -11.87 -14.19
N PRO A 73 11.44 -12.19 -14.19
CA PRO A 73 10.96 -13.56 -14.39
C PRO A 73 11.32 -14.09 -15.78
N ARG A 74 11.58 -15.39 -15.84
CA ARG A 74 11.71 -16.15 -17.08
C ARG A 74 11.07 -17.52 -16.89
N ALA A 75 10.26 -17.96 -17.84
CA ALA A 75 9.50 -19.20 -17.73
C ALA A 75 10.38 -20.45 -17.51
N LEU A 76 11.54 -20.50 -18.15
CA LEU A 76 12.45 -21.64 -18.08
C LEU A 76 13.52 -21.51 -16.99
N ILE A 77 13.51 -20.46 -16.19
CA ILE A 77 14.50 -20.22 -15.13
C ILE A 77 13.75 -20.09 -13.80
N GLU A 78 13.99 -21.03 -12.90
CA GLU A 78 13.43 -20.99 -11.57
C GLU A 78 14.08 -19.87 -10.73
N ARG A 79 13.24 -18.95 -10.19
CA ARG A 79 13.69 -17.79 -9.38
C ARG A 79 12.97 -17.68 -8.04
N LYS A 80 12.48 -18.79 -7.51
CA LYS A 80 11.76 -18.82 -6.23
C LYS A 80 12.60 -18.30 -5.05
N ASN A 81 13.92 -18.43 -5.15
CA ASN A 81 14.85 -17.93 -4.13
C ASN A 81 15.19 -16.44 -4.28
N GLU A 82 14.67 -15.79 -5.33
CA GLU A 82 14.92 -14.37 -5.63
C GLU A 82 13.71 -13.47 -5.29
N TYR A 83 12.69 -14.01 -4.60
CA TYR A 83 11.54 -13.24 -4.18
C TYR A 83 11.95 -12.12 -3.22
N ARG A 84 11.48 -10.91 -3.50
CA ARG A 84 11.76 -9.72 -2.68
C ARG A 84 10.58 -9.38 -1.80
N ASN A 85 10.89 -8.99 -0.57
CA ASN A 85 9.88 -8.52 0.37
C ASN A 85 9.34 -7.16 -0.07
N THR A 86 8.03 -6.98 0.07
CA THR A 86 7.36 -5.68 -0.11
C THR A 86 6.66 -5.32 1.18
N LEU A 87 6.85 -4.10 1.65
CA LEU A 87 6.22 -3.58 2.85
C LEU A 87 5.30 -2.41 2.51
N VAL A 88 4.04 -2.53 2.91
CA VAL A 88 3.08 -1.42 2.87
C VAL A 88 2.74 -1.03 4.30
N LYS A 89 3.10 0.17 4.68
CA LYS A 89 2.94 0.66 6.04
C LYS A 89 1.52 1.12 6.33
N LYS A 90 1.24 1.30 7.61
CA LYS A 90 -0.04 1.68 8.19
C LYS A 90 -0.79 2.72 7.38
N GLY A 91 -2.08 2.49 7.16
CA GLY A 91 -3.01 3.44 6.57
C GLY A 91 -2.75 3.81 5.11
N ALA A 92 -1.77 3.20 4.45
CA ALA A 92 -1.49 3.50 3.04
C ALA A 92 -2.64 3.08 2.12
N THR A 93 -2.85 3.84 1.06
CA THR A 93 -3.85 3.57 0.01
C THR A 93 -3.16 3.22 -1.30
N LEU A 94 -3.49 2.06 -1.83
CA LEU A 94 -3.03 1.59 -3.14
C LEU A 94 -4.21 1.69 -4.12
N GLY A 95 -4.13 2.61 -5.07
CA GLY A 95 -5.21 2.89 -6.02
C GLY A 95 -5.51 1.72 -6.96
N ALA A 96 -6.71 1.75 -7.56
CA ALA A 96 -7.14 0.72 -8.52
C ALA A 96 -6.12 0.52 -9.66
N ASN A 97 -5.91 -0.72 -10.07
CA ASN A 97 -5.00 -1.09 -11.16
C ASN A 97 -3.54 -0.63 -10.97
N CYS A 98 -3.12 -0.18 -9.80
CA CYS A 98 -1.71 0.14 -9.59
C CYS A 98 -0.87 -1.15 -9.52
N THR A 99 0.42 -1.01 -9.80
CA THR A 99 1.40 -2.09 -9.67
C THR A 99 2.46 -1.70 -8.68
N ILE A 100 2.67 -2.54 -7.66
CA ILE A 100 3.77 -2.39 -6.71
C ILE A 100 4.86 -3.40 -7.09
N VAL A 101 5.98 -2.90 -7.57
CA VAL A 101 7.14 -3.73 -7.90
C VAL A 101 7.81 -4.20 -6.61
N CYS A 102 8.14 -5.48 -6.57
CA CYS A 102 8.71 -6.13 -5.38
C CYS A 102 10.00 -5.45 -4.90
N GLY A 103 10.18 -5.42 -3.59
CA GLY A 103 11.31 -4.77 -2.93
C GLY A 103 11.04 -3.33 -2.52
N ALA A 104 9.93 -2.73 -2.92
CA ALA A 104 9.57 -1.38 -2.52
C ALA A 104 8.92 -1.35 -1.11
N THR A 105 9.19 -0.27 -0.38
CA THR A 105 8.46 0.11 0.83
C THR A 105 7.53 1.27 0.50
N VAL A 106 6.22 1.10 0.79
CA VAL A 106 5.24 2.18 0.73
C VAL A 106 5.07 2.75 2.13
N GLY A 107 5.37 4.02 2.30
CA GLY A 107 5.36 4.71 3.58
C GLY A 107 3.97 4.84 4.19
N GLU A 108 3.94 5.15 5.47
CA GLU A 108 2.72 5.32 6.26
C GLU A 108 1.82 6.40 5.64
N TYR A 109 0.52 6.12 5.52
CA TYR A 109 -0.48 6.99 4.90
C TYR A 109 -0.12 7.51 3.49
N ALA A 110 0.83 6.89 2.81
CA ALA A 110 1.09 7.21 1.40
C ALA A 110 -0.11 6.87 0.52
N PHE A 111 -0.29 7.64 -0.53
CA PHE A 111 -1.40 7.46 -1.46
C PHE A 111 -0.86 7.20 -2.87
N ILE A 112 -1.09 5.99 -3.35
CA ILE A 112 -0.73 5.56 -4.70
C ILE A 112 -1.94 5.78 -5.60
N GLY A 113 -1.83 6.66 -6.58
CA GLY A 113 -2.91 6.92 -7.52
C GLY A 113 -3.24 5.71 -8.40
N ALA A 114 -4.47 5.67 -8.91
CA ALA A 114 -4.91 4.58 -9.79
C ALA A 114 -4.00 4.44 -11.02
N GLY A 115 -3.71 3.20 -11.42
CA GLY A 115 -2.87 2.88 -12.57
C GLY A 115 -1.37 3.20 -12.41
N ALA A 116 -0.92 3.67 -11.26
CA ALA A 116 0.49 3.98 -11.05
C ALA A 116 1.37 2.72 -10.98
N VAL A 117 2.62 2.83 -11.42
CA VAL A 117 3.63 1.77 -11.28
C VAL A 117 4.73 2.23 -10.34
N VAL A 118 4.69 1.70 -9.11
CA VAL A 118 5.65 1.98 -8.05
C VAL A 118 6.84 1.03 -8.17
N ASN A 119 8.01 1.55 -8.48
CA ASN A 119 9.25 0.77 -8.67
C ASN A 119 10.38 1.18 -7.72
N LYS A 120 10.09 2.00 -6.71
CA LYS A 120 11.01 2.45 -5.65
C LYS A 120 10.21 2.78 -4.39
N ASP A 121 10.90 3.00 -3.29
CA ASP A 121 10.27 3.40 -2.03
C ASP A 121 9.46 4.70 -2.17
N VAL A 122 8.35 4.75 -1.45
CA VAL A 122 7.45 5.90 -1.38
C VAL A 122 7.48 6.47 0.03
N PRO A 123 7.76 7.77 0.21
CA PRO A 123 7.75 8.40 1.53
C PRO A 123 6.38 8.32 2.22
N ALA A 124 6.38 8.41 3.56
CA ALA A 124 5.13 8.56 4.31
C ALA A 124 4.37 9.81 3.85
N TYR A 125 3.05 9.73 3.81
CA TYR A 125 2.12 10.78 3.37
C TYR A 125 2.30 11.24 1.91
N ALA A 126 3.19 10.66 1.12
CA ALA A 126 3.40 11.07 -0.26
C ALA A 126 2.22 10.69 -1.16
N LEU A 127 1.80 11.60 -2.02
CA LEU A 127 0.90 11.34 -3.15
C LEU A 127 1.74 11.05 -4.40
N VAL A 128 1.63 9.83 -4.93
CA VAL A 128 2.38 9.42 -6.14
C VAL A 128 1.43 8.93 -7.22
N VAL A 129 1.74 9.28 -8.47
CA VAL A 129 0.95 8.90 -9.65
C VAL A 129 1.85 8.58 -10.85
N GLY A 130 1.32 7.91 -11.85
CA GLY A 130 1.93 7.73 -13.17
C GLY A 130 2.79 6.48 -13.33
N VAL A 131 3.37 6.32 -14.51
CA VAL A 131 4.20 5.19 -14.96
C VAL A 131 5.49 5.73 -15.59
N PRO A 132 6.64 5.60 -14.87
CA PRO A 132 6.81 5.19 -13.51
C PRO A 132 6.23 6.22 -12.52
N ALA A 133 5.84 5.77 -11.32
CA ALA A 133 5.24 6.65 -10.32
C ALA A 133 6.17 7.79 -9.90
N ARG A 134 5.61 9.00 -9.78
CA ARG A 134 6.29 10.21 -9.31
C ARG A 134 5.45 10.87 -8.23
N GLN A 135 6.11 11.42 -7.25
CA GLN A 135 5.46 12.21 -6.23
C GLN A 135 4.99 13.54 -6.81
N ILE A 136 3.73 13.88 -6.52
CA ILE A 136 3.09 15.11 -6.98
C ILE A 136 2.52 15.95 -5.82
N GLY A 137 2.58 15.45 -4.59
CA GLY A 137 2.05 16.12 -3.41
C GLY A 137 2.13 15.27 -2.16
N TRP A 138 1.34 15.68 -1.17
CA TRP A 138 1.24 15.05 0.13
C TRP A 138 -0.23 14.87 0.51
N MET A 139 -0.52 13.82 1.27
CA MET A 139 -1.87 13.47 1.72
C MET A 139 -1.97 13.51 3.24
N SER A 140 -3.12 13.91 3.76
CA SER A 140 -3.44 13.74 5.17
C SER A 140 -3.86 12.29 5.49
N GLU A 141 -3.89 11.93 6.77
CA GLU A 141 -4.44 10.62 7.20
C GLU A 141 -5.92 10.46 6.85
N TYR A 142 -6.64 11.54 6.66
CA TYR A 142 -8.03 11.51 6.22
C TYR A 142 -8.19 11.20 4.73
N GLY A 143 -7.11 11.43 3.93
CA GLY A 143 -7.14 11.23 2.47
C GLY A 143 -7.37 12.52 1.67
N GLU A 144 -7.20 13.69 2.27
CA GLU A 144 -7.20 14.98 1.58
C GLU A 144 -5.79 15.39 1.20
N GLN A 145 -5.63 16.00 0.03
CA GLN A 145 -4.34 16.55 -0.38
C GLN A 145 -4.00 17.76 0.48
N LEU A 146 -2.76 17.77 1.00
CA LEU A 146 -2.24 18.88 1.78
C LEU A 146 -1.63 19.95 0.85
N ASP A 147 -1.88 21.20 1.15
CA ASP A 147 -1.25 22.33 0.45
C ASP A 147 0.19 22.54 0.96
N LEU A 148 1.06 21.65 0.51
CA LEU A 148 2.48 21.63 0.85
C LEU A 148 3.32 21.52 -0.42
N PRO A 149 4.45 22.23 -0.53
CA PRO A 149 5.41 22.00 -1.59
C PRO A 149 6.03 20.60 -1.47
N LEU A 150 6.67 20.10 -2.52
CA LEU A 150 7.33 18.79 -2.46
C LEU A 150 8.54 18.77 -1.54
N HIS A 151 9.21 19.93 -1.39
CA HIS A 151 10.42 20.07 -0.58
C HIS A 151 10.44 21.40 0.15
N GLY A 152 11.17 21.46 1.25
CA GLY A 152 11.38 22.69 2.04
C GLY A 152 10.80 22.58 3.45
N GLU A 153 10.49 23.71 4.05
CA GLU A 153 9.84 23.80 5.35
C GLU A 153 8.49 24.50 5.20
N SER A 154 7.42 23.85 5.61
CA SER A 154 6.07 24.38 5.51
C SER A 154 5.13 23.63 6.45
N GLU A 155 4.01 24.22 6.78
CA GLU A 155 2.93 23.57 7.52
C GLU A 155 1.61 23.64 6.75
N ALA A 156 0.78 22.61 6.89
CA ALA A 156 -0.57 22.59 6.38
C ALA A 156 -1.55 21.98 7.39
N THR A 157 -2.80 22.33 7.22
CA THR A 157 -3.90 21.79 8.05
C THR A 157 -4.86 21.04 7.15
N CYS A 158 -5.22 19.82 7.55
CA CYS A 158 -6.26 19.05 6.85
C CYS A 158 -7.59 19.79 6.95
N PRO A 159 -8.23 20.16 5.83
CA PRO A 159 -9.47 20.94 5.86
C PRO A 159 -10.63 20.20 6.50
N HIS A 160 -10.59 18.87 6.53
CA HIS A 160 -11.67 18.04 7.08
C HIS A 160 -11.55 17.83 8.59
N THR A 161 -10.34 17.55 9.07
CA THR A 161 -10.11 17.10 10.45
C THR A 161 -9.49 18.17 11.34
N GLY A 162 -8.94 19.22 10.75
CA GLY A 162 -8.14 20.22 11.49
C GLY A 162 -6.76 19.71 11.91
N ALA A 163 -6.38 18.47 11.60
CA ALA A 163 -5.06 17.93 11.93
C ALA A 163 -3.96 18.70 11.19
N ARG A 164 -2.88 19.03 11.91
CA ARG A 164 -1.74 19.79 11.38
C ARG A 164 -0.62 18.86 10.95
N TYR A 165 0.07 19.24 9.90
CA TYR A 165 1.20 18.53 9.33
C TYR A 165 2.35 19.49 9.09
N ALA A 166 3.58 19.04 9.33
CA ALA A 166 4.79 19.79 9.05
C ALA A 166 5.62 19.05 8.00
N LEU A 167 6.04 19.79 6.97
CA LEU A 167 7.04 19.37 6.00
C LEU A 167 8.42 19.84 6.48
N ASN A 168 9.36 18.89 6.55
CA ASN A 168 10.77 19.13 6.84
C ASN A 168 11.62 18.47 5.75
N GLY A 169 12.22 19.27 4.87
CA GLY A 169 12.97 18.78 3.71
C GLY A 169 12.08 18.05 2.71
N ALA A 170 12.09 16.71 2.72
CA ALA A 170 11.29 15.84 1.88
C ALA A 170 10.46 14.84 2.72
N SER A 171 10.15 15.19 3.95
CA SER A 171 9.41 14.33 4.86
C SER A 171 8.28 15.10 5.53
N VAL A 172 7.12 14.51 5.59
CA VAL A 172 5.95 15.05 6.29
C VAL A 172 5.70 14.26 7.55
N ILE A 173 5.38 14.96 8.61
CA ILE A 173 4.94 14.38 9.88
C ILE A 173 3.63 15.03 10.31
N ARG A 174 2.77 14.27 10.99
CA ARG A 174 1.62 14.82 11.69
C ARG A 174 2.07 15.42 13.03
N LEU A 175 1.66 16.65 13.30
CA LEU A 175 1.90 17.28 14.57
C LEU A 175 0.88 16.78 15.61
N SER A 176 1.37 16.52 16.84
CA SER A 176 0.47 16.27 17.98
C SER A 176 -0.40 17.48 18.26
N ALA A 177 -1.65 17.23 18.61
CA ALA A 177 -2.56 18.28 19.08
C ALA A 177 -2.07 18.89 20.39
#